data_3164a35fca05c3fbc535831c02d113c7
#
_entry.id   3164a35fca05c3fbc535831c02d113c7
#
_cell.length_a   1.000
_cell.length_b   1.000
_cell.length_c   1.000
_cell.angle_alpha   90.00
_cell.angle_beta   90.00
_cell.angle_gamma   90.00
#
_symmetry.space_group_name_H-M   'P 1'
#
loop_
_entity.id
_entity.type
_entity.pdbx_description
1 polymer ?
#
loop_
_entity_poly.entity_id
_entity_poly.type
_entity_poly.pdbx_seq_one_letter_code
_entity_poly.pdbx_strand_id
1 'polypeptide(L)'
;MNRIVLALYIHDAELAKLHHREPFLRFSVERLLNVSADDIFAAPSAGTWKRLLTGSQWKTSQPSTQTSSVGNPPRLHELSSGFHLYAMLESIGARARENRHSEITWPSTLQDCEALLVQWYEKYSPTFRHSKNETFCLAILWHLTFMDLHADFDALERSCGREGEENSQSHLAYATQWAQSADAKRCLLHATLIQRHFRSMEIGTEPAIHVPMALYYCGLTWYCYAFFGNEYQPDVGNIHFPELQLLGIDERKLCQEVFGKTQSRDLSHLFHVIDLLQRINHWKLSHCFASTLLSFVEEAQIVF
;
A
#
# COMPACT_ATOMS: atom_id res chain seq x y z
N MET A 1 9.36 24.12 8.09
CA MET A 1 9.31 24.11 6.61
C MET A 1 9.34 22.68 6.05
N ASN A 2 10.29 21.83 6.41
CA ASN A 2 10.42 20.47 5.83
C ASN A 2 9.15 19.60 5.94
N ARG A 3 8.40 19.68 7.06
CA ARG A 3 7.12 18.94 7.19
C ARG A 3 6.06 19.37 6.17
N ILE A 4 5.99 20.64 5.81
CA ILE A 4 5.05 21.14 4.80
C ILE A 4 5.43 20.55 3.43
N VAL A 5 6.71 20.53 3.09
CA VAL A 5 7.18 19.96 1.83
C VAL A 5 6.88 18.46 1.76
N LEU A 6 7.13 17.71 2.85
CA LEU A 6 6.78 16.30 2.90
C LEU A 6 5.25 16.07 2.88
N ALA A 7 4.46 16.94 3.51
CA ALA A 7 3.00 16.87 3.42
C ALA A 7 2.51 17.03 1.97
N LEU A 8 3.03 18.02 1.26
CA LEU A 8 2.73 18.22 -0.16
C LEU A 8 3.15 17.02 -1.00
N TYR A 9 4.32 16.45 -0.71
CA TYR A 9 4.80 15.25 -1.37
C TYR A 9 3.87 14.04 -1.15
N ILE A 10 3.46 13.80 0.10
CA ILE A 10 2.52 12.73 0.43
C ILE A 10 1.18 12.95 -0.30
N HIS A 11 0.64 14.16 -0.27
CA HIS A 11 -0.60 14.48 -0.97
C HIS A 11 -0.49 14.30 -2.49
N ASP A 12 0.62 14.70 -3.09
CA ASP A 12 0.84 14.49 -4.52
C ASP A 12 0.93 13.00 -4.87
N ALA A 13 1.62 12.20 -4.05
CA ALA A 13 1.71 10.75 -4.22
C ALA A 13 0.33 10.06 -4.10
N GLU A 14 -0.50 10.48 -3.13
CA GLU A 14 -1.86 9.97 -2.95
C GLU A 14 -2.78 10.35 -4.11
N LEU A 15 -2.71 11.61 -4.59
CA LEU A 15 -3.46 12.03 -5.76
C LEU A 15 -2.99 11.33 -7.04
N ALA A 16 -1.70 11.05 -7.15
CA ALA A 16 -1.14 10.29 -8.25
C ALA A 16 -1.71 8.86 -8.30
N LYS A 17 -1.81 8.19 -7.13
CA LYS A 17 -2.50 6.89 -7.00
C LYS A 17 -3.96 6.96 -7.42
N LEU A 18 -4.70 7.93 -6.87
CA LEU A 18 -6.13 8.10 -7.13
C LEU A 18 -6.45 8.33 -8.61
N HIS A 19 -5.55 8.99 -9.32
CA HIS A 19 -5.73 9.35 -10.72
C HIS A 19 -4.89 8.48 -11.69
N HIS A 20 -4.28 7.41 -11.21
CA HIS A 20 -3.42 6.51 -11.99
C HIS A 20 -2.39 7.25 -12.85
N ARG A 21 -1.70 8.21 -12.25
CA ARG A 21 -0.69 9.03 -12.94
C ARG A 21 0.62 9.06 -12.17
N GLU A 22 1.65 9.51 -12.82
CA GLU A 22 2.92 9.78 -12.15
C GLU A 22 2.80 10.99 -11.20
N PRO A 23 3.46 10.96 -10.03
CA PRO A 23 3.51 12.11 -9.14
C PRO A 23 4.32 13.27 -9.76
N PHE A 24 3.94 14.50 -9.44
CA PHE A 24 4.68 15.69 -9.85
C PHE A 24 5.96 15.87 -9.04
N LEU A 25 5.89 15.61 -7.75
CA LEU A 25 7.02 15.73 -6.83
C LEU A 25 7.79 14.41 -6.78
N ARG A 26 9.04 14.42 -7.26
CA ARG A 26 9.87 13.23 -7.35
C ARG A 26 11.02 13.32 -6.36
N PHE A 27 10.89 12.61 -5.24
CA PHE A 27 11.96 12.46 -4.26
C PHE A 27 12.35 11.00 -4.14
N SER A 28 13.65 10.73 -4.25
CA SER A 28 14.16 9.42 -3.88
C SER A 28 14.20 9.27 -2.35
N VAL A 29 14.06 8.04 -1.85
CA VAL A 29 14.08 7.72 -0.41
C VAL A 29 15.29 8.33 0.30
N GLU A 30 16.45 8.34 -0.38
CA GLU A 30 17.71 8.85 0.17
C GLU A 30 17.75 10.39 0.26
N ARG A 31 16.87 11.08 -0.47
CA ARG A 31 16.82 12.55 -0.54
C ARG A 31 15.65 13.15 0.22
N LEU A 32 14.86 12.32 0.92
CA LEU A 32 13.77 12.84 1.72
C LEU A 32 14.28 13.76 2.82
N LEU A 33 13.57 14.86 3.00
CA LEU A 33 13.93 15.89 3.97
C LEU A 33 13.75 15.35 5.40
N ASN A 34 14.77 15.54 6.23
CA ASN A 34 14.66 15.26 7.65
C ASN A 34 13.66 16.22 8.31
N VAL A 35 12.76 15.65 9.10
CA VAL A 35 11.78 16.41 9.89
C VAL A 35 12.03 16.22 11.38
N SER A 36 11.61 17.22 12.17
CA SER A 36 11.64 17.10 13.62
C SER A 36 10.77 15.94 14.09
N ALA A 37 11.15 15.30 15.18
CA ALA A 37 10.37 14.25 15.83
C ALA A 37 8.94 14.74 16.12
N ASP A 38 7.98 13.81 16.19
CA ASP A 38 6.56 14.15 16.29
C ASP A 38 6.21 14.83 17.61
N ASP A 39 6.86 14.44 18.70
CA ASP A 39 6.75 15.07 20.03
C ASP A 39 7.22 16.54 20.04
N ILE A 40 8.30 16.85 19.34
CA ILE A 40 8.81 18.23 19.18
C ILE A 40 7.81 19.07 18.38
N PHE A 41 7.24 18.49 17.32
CA PHE A 41 6.25 19.18 16.49
C PHE A 41 4.95 19.42 17.24
N ALA A 42 4.49 18.46 18.00
CA ALA A 42 3.24 18.49 18.77
C ALA A 42 3.39 19.19 20.14
N ALA A 43 4.55 19.79 20.44
CA ALA A 43 4.81 20.41 21.73
C ALA A 43 3.76 21.52 22.04
N PRO A 44 3.04 21.44 23.18
CA PRO A 44 1.90 22.32 23.48
C PRO A 44 2.32 23.74 23.86
N SER A 45 3.62 23.96 24.10
CA SER A 45 4.15 25.29 24.48
C SER A 45 5.59 25.48 24.03
N ALA A 46 6.01 26.73 23.88
CA ALA A 46 7.39 27.10 23.57
C ALA A 46 8.42 26.57 24.61
N GLY A 47 8.03 26.52 25.89
CA GLY A 47 8.87 25.97 26.94
C GLY A 47 9.07 24.47 26.81
N THR A 48 8.02 23.74 26.50
CA THR A 48 8.08 22.28 26.22
C THR A 48 8.89 22.02 24.96
N TRP A 49 8.64 22.79 23.89
CA TRP A 49 9.40 22.70 22.64
C TRP A 49 10.90 22.91 22.86
N LYS A 50 11.31 23.95 23.61
CA LYS A 50 12.71 24.20 23.94
C LYS A 50 13.34 23.04 24.73
N ARG A 51 12.63 22.48 25.72
CA ARG A 51 13.13 21.32 26.52
C ARG A 51 13.36 20.09 25.65
N LEU A 52 12.41 19.76 24.79
CA LEU A 52 12.51 18.63 23.87
C LEU A 52 13.65 18.82 22.88
N LEU A 53 13.81 20.04 22.36
CA LEU A 53 14.88 20.35 21.42
C LEU A 53 16.28 20.28 22.06
N THR A 54 16.44 20.72 23.30
CA THR A 54 17.73 20.67 24.03
C THR A 54 18.02 19.27 24.59
N GLY A 55 16.99 18.49 24.91
CA GLY A 55 17.13 17.09 25.37
C GLY A 55 17.43 16.10 24.26
N SER A 56 16.92 16.34 23.08
CA SER A 56 17.32 15.60 21.88
C SER A 56 18.66 16.18 21.40
N GLN A 57 19.77 15.45 21.61
CA GLN A 57 21.01 15.78 20.91
C GLN A 57 20.73 15.68 19.40
N TRP A 58 20.45 16.81 18.78
CA TRP A 58 20.41 16.94 17.33
C TRP A 58 21.80 16.58 16.80
N LYS A 59 22.03 15.30 16.57
CA LYS A 59 23.09 14.91 15.66
C LYS A 59 22.65 15.37 14.29
N THR A 60 23.06 16.56 13.93
CA THR A 60 23.08 17.05 12.55
C THR A 60 23.96 16.09 11.77
N SER A 61 23.38 14.98 11.32
CA SER A 61 23.97 14.18 10.25
C SER A 61 23.89 15.07 9.02
N GLN A 62 24.99 15.78 8.72
CA GLN A 62 25.15 16.40 7.41
C GLN A 62 24.93 15.30 6.36
N PRO A 63 24.25 15.61 5.24
CA PRO A 63 24.17 14.66 4.14
C PRO A 63 25.59 14.31 3.76
N SER A 64 26.03 13.10 4.10
CA SER A 64 27.28 12.57 3.60
C SER A 64 27.10 12.45 2.09
N THR A 65 27.81 13.30 1.34
CA THR A 65 28.04 13.15 -0.09
C THR A 65 28.85 11.86 -0.32
N GLN A 66 28.21 10.72 -0.09
CA GLN A 66 28.75 9.46 -0.55
C GLN A 66 28.24 9.26 -1.98
N THR A 67 29.14 9.45 -2.91
CA THR A 67 29.01 8.99 -4.30
C THR A 67 28.52 7.54 -4.27
N SER A 68 27.32 7.35 -4.81
CA SER A 68 26.71 6.04 -5.00
C SER A 68 27.62 5.19 -5.87
N SER A 69 28.34 4.26 -5.25
CA SER A 69 28.99 3.18 -5.97
C SER A 69 27.91 2.27 -6.53
N VAL A 70 27.92 2.09 -7.83
CA VAL A 70 27.07 1.16 -8.57
C VAL A 70 27.20 -0.22 -7.92
N GLY A 71 26.12 -0.71 -7.29
CA GLY A 71 26.05 -2.08 -6.77
C GLY A 71 25.65 -2.24 -5.28
N ASN A 72 25.55 -1.18 -4.49
CA ASN A 72 25.01 -1.29 -3.12
C ASN A 72 23.52 -0.92 -3.08
N PRO A 73 22.67 -1.72 -2.40
CA PRO A 73 21.28 -1.36 -2.20
C PRO A 73 21.18 -0.01 -1.47
N PRO A 74 20.19 0.83 -1.80
CA PRO A 74 19.99 2.11 -1.14
C PRO A 74 19.79 1.91 0.37
N ARG A 75 20.48 2.73 1.20
CA ARG A 75 20.39 2.66 2.66
C ARG A 75 19.37 3.64 3.20
N LEU A 76 18.47 3.14 4.04
CA LEU A 76 17.45 3.95 4.71
C LEU A 76 18.06 4.75 5.89
N HIS A 77 17.60 6.00 6.07
CA HIS A 77 18.07 6.90 7.14
C HIS A 77 17.70 6.43 8.56
N GLU A 78 18.49 6.83 9.56
CA GLU A 78 18.33 6.41 10.96
C GLU A 78 17.25 7.15 11.76
N LEU A 79 16.69 8.25 11.24
CA LEU A 79 15.74 9.10 11.96
C LEU A 79 14.30 8.82 11.53
N SER A 80 13.43 8.58 12.51
CA SER A 80 12.09 8.08 12.27
C SER A 80 11.02 8.84 13.06
N SER A 81 10.51 9.95 12.51
CA SER A 81 9.14 10.33 12.84
C SER A 81 8.18 9.47 12.01
N GLY A 82 6.99 9.15 12.54
CA GLY A 82 5.97 8.44 11.77
C GLY A 82 5.66 9.10 10.42
N PHE A 83 5.69 10.45 10.41
CA PHE A 83 5.51 11.24 9.21
C PHE A 83 6.61 11.05 8.15
N HIS A 84 7.87 10.90 8.59
CA HIS A 84 8.97 10.58 7.68
C HIS A 84 8.87 9.15 7.16
N LEU A 85 8.51 8.20 8.02
CA LEU A 85 8.29 6.81 7.62
C LEU A 85 7.18 6.68 6.57
N TYR A 86 6.12 7.49 6.70
CA TYR A 86 5.06 7.58 5.71
C TYR A 86 5.61 8.06 4.35
N ALA A 87 6.33 9.18 4.35
CA ALA A 87 6.92 9.72 3.12
C ALA A 87 7.90 8.74 2.44
N MET A 88 8.61 7.91 3.23
CA MET A 88 9.48 6.87 2.68
C MET A 88 8.70 5.80 1.92
N LEU A 89 7.59 5.29 2.47
CA LEU A 89 6.74 4.32 1.78
C LEU A 89 6.14 4.91 0.50
N GLU A 90 5.68 6.17 0.55
CA GLU A 90 5.19 6.87 -0.64
C GLU A 90 6.27 7.03 -1.71
N SER A 91 7.52 7.28 -1.31
CA SER A 91 8.65 7.39 -2.25
C SER A 91 8.93 6.07 -2.96
N ILE A 92 8.82 4.94 -2.26
CA ILE A 92 8.98 3.61 -2.88
C ILE A 92 7.84 3.35 -3.89
N GLY A 93 6.60 3.61 -3.51
CA GLY A 93 5.44 3.47 -4.41
C GLY A 93 5.50 4.41 -5.62
N ALA A 94 5.94 5.66 -5.43
CA ALA A 94 6.13 6.62 -6.52
C ALA A 94 7.16 6.12 -7.55
N ARG A 95 8.32 5.63 -7.07
CA ARG A 95 9.36 5.05 -7.93
C ARG A 95 8.85 3.84 -8.74
N ALA A 96 8.02 3.01 -8.13
CA ALA A 96 7.40 1.89 -8.81
C ALA A 96 6.49 2.37 -9.95
N ARG A 97 5.60 3.34 -9.69
CA ARG A 97 4.68 3.89 -10.71
C ARG A 97 5.41 4.56 -11.87
N GLU A 98 6.47 5.33 -11.59
CA GLU A 98 7.29 5.98 -12.63
C GLU A 98 7.92 4.99 -13.62
N ASN A 99 8.19 3.76 -13.21
CA ASN A 99 8.89 2.77 -14.01
C ASN A 99 8.04 1.59 -14.46
N ARG A 100 6.78 1.50 -14.03
CA ARG A 100 5.90 0.35 -14.28
C ARG A 100 5.78 -0.04 -15.74
N HIS A 101 5.66 0.94 -16.63
CA HIS A 101 5.44 0.70 -18.07
C HIS A 101 6.76 0.60 -18.87
N SER A 102 7.90 0.60 -18.21
CA SER A 102 9.21 0.43 -18.87
C SER A 102 9.64 -1.02 -18.81
N GLU A 103 9.56 -1.74 -19.92
CA GLU A 103 10.02 -3.14 -20.01
C GLU A 103 11.49 -3.31 -19.61
N ILE A 104 12.32 -2.28 -19.84
CA ILE A 104 13.76 -2.34 -19.56
C ILE A 104 14.05 -2.15 -18.06
N THR A 105 13.40 -1.16 -17.43
CA THR A 105 13.73 -0.77 -16.05
C THR A 105 12.84 -1.44 -15.02
N TRP A 106 11.65 -1.90 -15.39
CA TRP A 106 10.68 -2.46 -14.46
C TRP A 106 11.21 -3.65 -13.64
N PRO A 107 11.85 -4.68 -14.23
CA PRO A 107 12.31 -5.84 -13.45
C PRO A 107 13.30 -5.48 -12.35
N SER A 108 14.25 -4.57 -12.62
CA SER A 108 15.18 -4.09 -11.62
C SER A 108 14.53 -3.16 -10.60
N THR A 109 13.61 -2.32 -11.05
CA THR A 109 12.86 -1.42 -10.15
C THR A 109 11.97 -2.20 -9.19
N LEU A 110 11.29 -3.25 -9.66
CA LEU A 110 10.48 -4.12 -8.83
C LEU A 110 11.32 -4.76 -7.72
N GLN A 111 12.45 -5.39 -8.08
CA GLN A 111 13.36 -6.02 -7.14
C GLN A 111 13.92 -5.02 -6.11
N ASP A 112 14.32 -3.83 -6.54
CA ASP A 112 14.80 -2.76 -5.66
C ASP A 112 13.71 -2.29 -4.69
N CYS A 113 12.48 -2.09 -5.18
CA CYS A 113 11.37 -1.64 -4.36
C CYS A 113 10.95 -2.70 -3.32
N GLU A 114 10.91 -3.98 -3.70
CA GLU A 114 10.68 -5.08 -2.75
C GLU A 114 11.77 -5.11 -1.66
N ALA A 115 13.04 -5.02 -2.05
CA ALA A 115 14.15 -4.98 -1.09
C ALA A 115 14.07 -3.78 -0.14
N LEU A 116 13.68 -2.60 -0.65
CA LEU A 116 13.47 -1.41 0.18
C LEU A 116 12.31 -1.56 1.16
N LEU A 117 11.20 -2.16 0.75
CA LEU A 117 10.05 -2.44 1.62
C LEU A 117 10.41 -3.43 2.73
N VAL A 118 11.16 -4.48 2.41
CA VAL A 118 11.68 -5.44 3.38
C VAL A 118 12.58 -4.74 4.41
N GLN A 119 13.59 -3.98 3.95
CA GLN A 119 14.50 -3.23 4.82
C GLN A 119 13.76 -2.20 5.68
N TRP A 120 12.77 -1.52 5.10
CA TRP A 120 11.94 -0.56 5.83
C TRP A 120 11.20 -1.24 6.99
N TYR A 121 10.58 -2.38 6.72
CA TYR A 121 9.84 -3.13 7.74
C TYR A 121 10.77 -3.65 8.84
N GLU A 122 11.87 -4.30 8.49
CA GLU A 122 12.87 -4.79 9.45
C GLU A 122 13.37 -3.69 10.37
N LYS A 123 13.66 -2.52 9.82
CA LYS A 123 14.23 -1.40 10.55
C LYS A 123 13.22 -0.69 11.44
N TYR A 124 12.00 -0.48 10.96
CA TYR A 124 11.05 0.43 11.60
C TYR A 124 9.83 -0.25 12.23
N SER A 125 9.55 -1.51 11.93
CA SER A 125 8.39 -2.19 12.52
C SER A 125 8.37 -2.18 14.07
N PRO A 126 9.50 -2.21 14.80
CA PRO A 126 9.46 -2.10 16.26
C PRO A 126 8.87 -0.79 16.77
N THR A 127 8.90 0.29 15.96
CA THR A 127 8.43 1.61 16.38
C THR A 127 6.90 1.74 16.33
N PHE A 128 6.22 0.99 15.46
CA PHE A 128 4.75 1.10 15.28
C PHE A 128 3.99 -0.20 15.57
N ARG A 129 4.64 -1.36 15.54
CA ARG A 129 3.98 -2.68 15.67
C ARG A 129 3.19 -2.87 16.97
N HIS A 130 3.56 -2.19 18.03
CA HIS A 130 2.93 -2.26 19.34
C HIS A 130 2.12 -1.01 19.71
N SER A 131 2.05 -0.02 18.82
CA SER A 131 1.28 1.19 19.04
C SER A 131 -0.18 0.95 18.70
N LYS A 132 -1.06 0.96 19.71
CA LYS A 132 -2.50 0.85 19.49
C LYS A 132 -3.10 2.06 18.77
N ASN A 133 -2.43 3.21 18.82
CA ASN A 133 -2.87 4.50 18.26
C ASN A 133 -1.87 4.99 17.21
N GLU A 134 -1.53 4.14 16.24
CA GLU A 134 -0.63 4.49 15.14
C GLU A 134 -1.39 5.34 14.11
N THR A 135 -1.28 6.66 14.25
CA THR A 135 -2.02 7.69 13.50
C THR A 135 -1.81 7.60 11.97
N PHE A 136 -0.68 7.08 11.54
CA PHE A 136 -0.32 7.05 10.11
C PHE A 136 -0.70 5.74 9.41
N CYS A 137 -1.23 4.76 10.12
CA CYS A 137 -1.61 3.45 9.56
C CYS A 137 -0.51 2.84 8.67
N LEU A 138 0.76 2.92 9.13
CA LEU A 138 1.95 2.56 8.35
C LEU A 138 1.96 1.10 7.90
N ALA A 139 1.43 0.18 8.72
CA ALA A 139 1.30 -1.21 8.32
C ALA A 139 0.38 -1.38 7.11
N ILE A 140 -0.75 -0.66 7.09
CA ILE A 140 -1.68 -0.67 5.94
C ILE A 140 -1.00 -0.09 4.71
N LEU A 141 -0.27 1.02 4.84
CA LEU A 141 0.45 1.63 3.72
C LEU A 141 1.54 0.72 3.16
N TRP A 142 2.26 0.02 4.03
CA TRP A 142 3.29 -0.94 3.61
C TRP A 142 2.69 -2.09 2.79
N HIS A 143 1.59 -2.68 3.26
CA HIS A 143 0.88 -3.72 2.50
C HIS A 143 0.31 -3.18 1.18
N LEU A 144 -0.27 -1.97 1.20
CA LEU A 144 -0.77 -1.30 -0.01
C LEU A 144 0.35 -1.12 -1.04
N THR A 145 1.54 -0.70 -0.60
CA THR A 145 2.68 -0.51 -1.49
C THR A 145 3.14 -1.84 -2.13
N PHE A 146 3.11 -2.96 -1.38
CA PHE A 146 3.34 -4.27 -1.96
C PHE A 146 2.28 -4.64 -3.01
N MET A 147 1.00 -4.41 -2.73
CA MET A 147 -0.05 -4.65 -3.73
C MET A 147 0.17 -3.81 -4.99
N ASP A 148 0.56 -2.56 -4.82
CA ASP A 148 0.88 -1.63 -5.92
C ASP A 148 2.07 -2.10 -6.77
N LEU A 149 3.03 -2.86 -6.22
CA LEU A 149 4.12 -3.48 -6.98
C LEU A 149 3.63 -4.64 -7.87
N HIS A 150 2.65 -5.42 -7.40
CA HIS A 150 2.24 -6.69 -8.01
C HIS A 150 0.91 -6.64 -8.77
N ALA A 151 0.26 -5.47 -8.84
CA ALA A 151 -0.95 -5.26 -9.62
C ALA A 151 -0.91 -3.92 -10.34
N ASP A 152 -1.31 -3.89 -11.60
CA ASP A 152 -1.66 -2.67 -12.30
C ASP A 152 -3.15 -2.39 -12.05
N PHE A 153 -3.41 -1.60 -10.99
CA PHE A 153 -4.78 -1.28 -10.59
C PHE A 153 -5.51 -0.44 -11.62
N ASP A 154 -4.82 0.36 -12.43
CA ASP A 154 -5.42 1.09 -13.55
C ASP A 154 -5.99 0.11 -14.60
N ALA A 155 -5.18 -0.88 -14.99
CA ALA A 155 -5.62 -1.89 -15.94
C ALA A 155 -6.74 -2.78 -15.35
N LEU A 156 -6.68 -3.12 -14.06
CA LEU A 156 -7.75 -3.87 -13.39
C LEU A 156 -9.06 -3.08 -13.34
N GLU A 157 -9.05 -1.79 -12.98
CA GLU A 157 -10.24 -0.96 -12.99
C GLU A 157 -10.84 -0.79 -14.39
N ARG A 158 -10.00 -0.62 -15.41
CA ARG A 158 -10.45 -0.56 -16.81
C ARG A 158 -11.11 -1.86 -17.25
N SER A 159 -10.55 -3.02 -16.85
CA SER A 159 -11.16 -4.31 -17.15
C SER A 159 -12.54 -4.48 -16.50
N CYS A 160 -12.79 -3.77 -15.38
CA CYS A 160 -14.08 -3.72 -14.71
C CYS A 160 -15.07 -2.67 -15.29
N GLY A 161 -14.72 -2.03 -16.41
CA GLY A 161 -15.63 -1.12 -17.10
C GLY A 161 -15.52 0.36 -16.73
N ARG A 162 -14.51 0.80 -15.94
CA ARG A 162 -14.37 2.22 -15.55
C ARG A 162 -14.46 3.22 -16.73
N GLU A 163 -14.00 2.85 -17.90
CA GLU A 163 -13.99 3.69 -19.11
C GLU A 163 -14.99 3.21 -20.19
N GLY A 164 -15.96 2.38 -19.82
CA GLY A 164 -16.95 1.80 -20.70
C GLY A 164 -16.56 0.44 -21.27
N GLU A 165 -17.54 -0.24 -21.86
CA GLU A 165 -17.43 -1.63 -22.30
C GLU A 165 -16.38 -1.86 -23.40
N GLU A 166 -16.25 -0.93 -24.35
CA GLU A 166 -15.26 -1.05 -25.44
C GLU A 166 -13.82 -1.04 -24.90
N ASN A 167 -13.53 -0.19 -23.91
CA ASN A 167 -12.20 -0.13 -23.29
C ASN A 167 -11.94 -1.29 -22.35
N SER A 168 -12.97 -1.83 -21.71
CA SER A 168 -12.79 -3.00 -20.81
C SER A 168 -12.25 -4.21 -21.57
N GLN A 169 -12.71 -4.46 -22.76
CA GLN A 169 -12.30 -5.58 -23.63
C GLN A 169 -10.78 -5.60 -23.87
N SER A 170 -10.15 -4.43 -24.04
CA SER A 170 -8.70 -4.34 -24.27
C SER A 170 -7.87 -4.74 -23.04
N HIS A 171 -8.44 -4.70 -21.85
CA HIS A 171 -7.77 -4.97 -20.57
C HIS A 171 -8.14 -6.33 -19.97
N LEU A 172 -9.14 -7.03 -20.54
CA LEU A 172 -9.58 -8.36 -20.07
C LEU A 172 -8.43 -9.39 -20.10
N ALA A 173 -7.59 -9.34 -21.13
CA ALA A 173 -6.45 -10.24 -21.25
C ALA A 173 -5.47 -10.07 -20.05
N TYR A 174 -5.18 -8.83 -19.67
CA TYR A 174 -4.36 -8.53 -18.49
C TYR A 174 -5.01 -9.03 -17.21
N ALA A 175 -6.30 -8.71 -16.97
CA ALA A 175 -6.99 -9.11 -15.76
C ALA A 175 -7.07 -10.63 -15.61
N THR A 176 -7.33 -11.35 -16.70
CA THR A 176 -7.38 -12.82 -16.71
C THR A 176 -6.00 -13.43 -16.42
N GLN A 177 -4.95 -12.91 -17.06
CA GLN A 177 -3.58 -13.39 -16.82
C GLN A 177 -3.15 -13.09 -15.38
N TRP A 178 -3.41 -11.88 -14.89
CA TRP A 178 -3.06 -11.47 -13.53
C TRP A 178 -3.80 -12.33 -12.50
N ALA A 179 -5.11 -12.55 -12.64
CA ALA A 179 -5.90 -13.32 -11.69
C ALA A 179 -5.39 -14.78 -11.51
N GLN A 180 -4.69 -15.32 -12.50
CA GLN A 180 -4.09 -16.67 -12.48
C GLN A 180 -2.63 -16.66 -12.01
N SER A 181 -2.04 -15.51 -11.76
CA SER A 181 -0.63 -15.35 -11.43
C SER A 181 -0.33 -15.54 -9.94
N ALA A 182 0.97 -15.67 -9.62
CA ALA A 182 1.47 -15.60 -8.25
C ALA A 182 1.25 -14.21 -7.63
N ASP A 183 1.31 -13.15 -8.46
CA ASP A 183 1.11 -11.77 -8.02
C ASP A 183 -0.31 -11.53 -7.50
N ALA A 184 -1.33 -12.08 -8.15
CA ALA A 184 -2.70 -12.01 -7.64
C ALA A 184 -2.84 -12.67 -6.27
N LYS A 185 -2.24 -13.86 -6.08
CA LYS A 185 -2.23 -14.55 -4.79
C LYS A 185 -1.52 -13.71 -3.71
N ARG A 186 -0.38 -13.11 -4.05
CA ARG A 186 0.36 -12.20 -3.18
C ARG A 186 -0.50 -11.01 -2.77
N CYS A 187 -1.17 -10.36 -3.74
CA CYS A 187 -2.10 -9.26 -3.47
C CYS A 187 -3.25 -9.66 -2.56
N LEU A 188 -3.83 -10.87 -2.72
CA LEU A 188 -4.91 -11.37 -1.84
C LEU A 188 -4.45 -11.58 -0.39
N LEU A 189 -3.22 -12.06 -0.18
CA LEU A 189 -2.64 -12.19 1.16
C LEU A 189 -2.45 -10.81 1.80
N HIS A 190 -1.88 -9.84 1.07
CA HIS A 190 -1.75 -8.46 1.55
C HIS A 190 -3.12 -7.81 1.79
N ALA A 191 -4.10 -8.00 0.92
CA ALA A 191 -5.46 -7.51 1.09
C ALA A 191 -6.10 -8.05 2.38
N THR A 192 -5.91 -9.34 2.67
CA THR A 192 -6.37 -9.95 3.93
C THR A 192 -5.70 -9.31 5.15
N LEU A 193 -4.41 -9.02 5.07
CA LEU A 193 -3.66 -8.39 6.16
C LEU A 193 -4.06 -6.93 6.36
N ILE A 194 -4.33 -6.17 5.30
CA ILE A 194 -4.91 -4.82 5.38
C ILE A 194 -6.25 -4.85 6.12
N GLN A 195 -7.15 -5.76 5.75
CA GLN A 195 -8.44 -5.90 6.40
C GLN A 195 -8.29 -6.23 7.90
N ARG A 196 -7.33 -7.10 8.27
CA ARG A 196 -7.04 -7.42 9.68
C ARG A 196 -6.52 -6.21 10.44
N HIS A 197 -5.58 -5.45 9.87
CA HIS A 197 -5.05 -4.24 10.48
C HIS A 197 -6.15 -3.21 10.69
N PHE A 198 -6.97 -2.94 9.67
CA PHE A 198 -8.08 -1.99 9.79
C PHE A 198 -9.10 -2.40 10.86
N ARG A 199 -9.46 -3.68 10.94
CA ARG A 199 -10.38 -4.20 11.97
C ARG A 199 -9.81 -4.12 13.39
N SER A 200 -8.50 -4.10 13.55
CA SER A 200 -7.84 -3.96 14.87
C SER A 200 -7.74 -2.52 15.34
N MET A 201 -8.08 -1.53 14.50
CA MET A 201 -8.12 -0.13 14.89
C MET A 201 -9.25 0.13 15.88
N GLU A 202 -9.04 1.08 16.78
CA GLU A 202 -10.08 1.50 17.73
C GLU A 202 -11.25 2.16 17.00
N ILE A 203 -12.47 1.82 17.44
CA ILE A 203 -13.69 2.40 16.85
C ILE A 203 -13.69 3.92 17.09
N GLY A 204 -13.96 4.69 16.02
CA GLY A 204 -13.97 6.15 16.07
C GLY A 204 -12.60 6.80 15.80
N THR A 205 -11.55 6.02 15.61
CA THR A 205 -10.27 6.56 15.15
C THR A 205 -10.38 7.00 13.70
N GLU A 206 -9.94 8.22 13.40
CA GLU A 206 -9.83 8.69 12.02
C GLU A 206 -8.66 7.98 11.31
N PRO A 207 -8.93 7.19 10.26
CA PRO A 207 -7.87 6.51 9.54
C PRO A 207 -7.07 7.49 8.68
N ALA A 208 -5.80 7.16 8.42
CA ALA A 208 -4.95 7.93 7.52
C ALA A 208 -5.53 7.99 6.10
N ILE A 209 -5.15 9.03 5.34
CA ILE A 209 -5.73 9.36 4.02
C ILE A 209 -5.67 8.22 2.99
N HIS A 210 -4.65 7.35 3.05
CA HIS A 210 -4.51 6.21 2.13
C HIS A 210 -5.42 5.02 2.45
N VAL A 211 -6.00 4.95 3.66
CA VAL A 211 -6.75 3.76 4.09
C VAL A 211 -7.99 3.49 3.25
N PRO A 212 -8.81 4.48 2.85
CA PRO A 212 -9.93 4.24 1.93
C PRO A 212 -9.47 3.63 0.60
N MET A 213 -8.36 4.12 0.02
CA MET A 213 -7.80 3.57 -1.21
C MET A 213 -7.28 2.15 -1.00
N ALA A 214 -6.61 1.88 0.12
CA ALA A 214 -6.12 0.54 0.44
C ALA A 214 -7.26 -0.48 0.51
N LEU A 215 -8.37 -0.13 1.16
CA LEU A 215 -9.56 -0.99 1.20
C LEU A 215 -10.21 -1.12 -0.19
N TYR A 216 -10.27 -0.05 -0.96
CA TYR A 216 -10.79 -0.13 -2.33
C TYR A 216 -9.98 -1.10 -3.20
N TYR A 217 -8.65 -1.03 -3.14
CA TYR A 217 -7.79 -1.97 -3.86
C TYR A 217 -7.90 -3.40 -3.32
N CYS A 218 -8.14 -3.59 -2.03
CA CYS A 218 -8.51 -4.91 -1.51
C CYS A 218 -9.79 -5.45 -2.17
N GLY A 219 -10.83 -4.63 -2.26
CA GLY A 219 -12.10 -5.02 -2.90
C GLY A 219 -11.92 -5.34 -4.38
N LEU A 220 -11.20 -4.50 -5.11
CA LEU A 220 -10.90 -4.70 -6.53
C LEU A 220 -10.09 -5.99 -6.75
N THR A 221 -9.10 -6.26 -5.89
CA THR A 221 -8.31 -7.50 -5.91
C THR A 221 -9.20 -8.74 -5.75
N TRP A 222 -10.10 -8.74 -4.76
CA TRP A 222 -11.05 -9.84 -4.54
C TRP A 222 -12.01 -10.01 -5.70
N TYR A 223 -12.54 -8.90 -6.22
CA TYR A 223 -13.44 -8.92 -7.37
C TYR A 223 -12.76 -9.52 -8.61
N CYS A 224 -11.61 -8.97 -9.01
CA CYS A 224 -10.90 -9.42 -10.19
C CYS A 224 -10.46 -10.89 -10.08
N TYR A 225 -10.01 -11.32 -8.91
CA TYR A 225 -9.64 -12.70 -8.69
C TYR A 225 -10.85 -13.66 -8.82
N ALA A 226 -12.02 -13.29 -8.28
CA ALA A 226 -13.23 -14.08 -8.35
C ALA A 226 -13.83 -14.16 -9.78
N PHE A 227 -13.73 -13.06 -10.54
CA PHE A 227 -14.36 -12.96 -11.86
C PHE A 227 -13.48 -13.42 -13.01
N PHE A 228 -12.19 -13.09 -12.97
CA PHE A 228 -11.25 -13.41 -14.06
C PHE A 228 -10.39 -14.64 -13.76
N GLY A 229 -10.41 -15.16 -12.52
CA GLY A 229 -9.75 -16.40 -12.16
C GLY A 229 -10.47 -17.63 -12.73
N ASN A 230 -9.70 -18.65 -13.11
CA ASN A 230 -10.26 -19.93 -13.53
C ASN A 230 -10.63 -20.80 -12.31
N GLU A 231 -11.61 -21.68 -12.48
CA GLU A 231 -12.00 -22.68 -11.46
C GLU A 231 -10.83 -23.63 -11.10
N TYR A 232 -9.90 -23.84 -12.01
CA TYR A 232 -8.71 -24.64 -11.80
C TYR A 232 -7.59 -23.78 -11.19
N GLN A 233 -7.49 -23.78 -9.87
CA GLN A 233 -6.38 -23.13 -9.20
C GLN A 233 -5.15 -24.04 -9.24
N PRO A 234 -4.02 -23.60 -9.80
CA PRO A 234 -2.77 -24.32 -9.68
C PRO A 234 -2.37 -24.41 -8.21
N ASP A 235 -1.74 -25.51 -7.87
CA ASP A 235 -1.27 -25.87 -6.53
C ASP A 235 -0.61 -24.69 -5.80
N VAL A 236 -1.15 -24.36 -4.63
CA VAL A 236 -0.61 -23.31 -3.73
C VAL A 236 0.71 -23.76 -3.08
N GLY A 237 1.13 -25.01 -3.34
CA GLY A 237 2.14 -25.73 -2.56
C GLY A 237 3.56 -25.18 -2.57
N ASN A 238 3.94 -24.27 -3.50
CA ASN A 238 5.32 -23.80 -3.66
C ASN A 238 5.49 -22.27 -3.79
N ILE A 239 4.47 -21.49 -3.48
CA ILE A 239 4.62 -20.02 -3.53
C ILE A 239 5.16 -19.57 -2.18
N HIS A 240 6.33 -18.97 -2.20
CA HIS A 240 7.00 -18.44 -1.01
C HIS A 240 7.14 -16.92 -1.14
N PHE A 241 6.59 -16.19 -0.16
CA PHE A 241 6.66 -14.73 -0.08
C PHE A 241 7.53 -14.33 1.12
N PRO A 242 8.80 -13.92 0.87
CA PRO A 242 9.76 -13.63 1.95
C PRO A 242 9.26 -12.58 2.94
N GLU A 243 8.48 -11.60 2.48
CA GLU A 243 7.92 -10.55 3.33
C GLU A 243 6.93 -11.07 4.38
N LEU A 244 6.24 -12.18 4.14
CA LEU A 244 5.33 -12.77 5.13
C LEU A 244 6.08 -13.38 6.32
N GLN A 245 7.32 -13.86 6.10
CA GLN A 245 8.17 -14.33 7.19
C GLN A 245 8.55 -13.22 8.15
N LEU A 246 8.82 -12.01 7.64
CA LEU A 246 9.13 -10.84 8.47
C LEU A 246 7.98 -10.47 9.42
N LEU A 247 6.74 -10.75 9.00
CA LEU A 247 5.55 -10.51 9.81
C LEU A 247 5.42 -11.52 10.97
N GLY A 248 6.19 -12.62 10.94
CA GLY A 248 6.04 -13.74 11.86
C GLY A 248 4.73 -14.51 11.65
N ILE A 249 4.19 -14.46 10.43
CA ILE A 249 2.93 -15.13 10.05
C ILE A 249 3.27 -16.50 9.47
N ASP A 250 2.52 -17.50 9.89
CA ASP A 250 2.56 -18.81 9.25
C ASP A 250 1.91 -18.70 7.86
N GLU A 251 2.76 -18.68 6.84
CA GLU A 251 2.36 -18.54 5.45
C GLU A 251 1.39 -19.64 5.01
N ARG A 252 1.64 -20.90 5.41
CA ARG A 252 0.77 -22.03 5.06
C ARG A 252 -0.62 -21.85 5.65
N LYS A 253 -0.68 -21.42 6.91
CA LYS A 253 -1.96 -21.18 7.59
C LYS A 253 -2.72 -20.03 6.95
N LEU A 254 -2.04 -18.93 6.59
CA LEU A 254 -2.64 -17.80 5.91
C LEU A 254 -3.14 -18.21 4.51
N CYS A 255 -2.35 -18.93 3.73
CA CYS A 255 -2.76 -19.45 2.42
C CYS A 255 -3.97 -20.39 2.54
N GLN A 256 -3.98 -21.29 3.53
CA GLN A 256 -5.12 -22.16 3.76
C GLN A 256 -6.39 -21.41 4.16
N GLU A 257 -6.27 -20.33 4.93
CA GLU A 257 -7.39 -19.47 5.30
C GLU A 257 -7.96 -18.72 4.09
N VAL A 258 -7.07 -18.17 3.26
CA VAL A 258 -7.43 -17.34 2.10
C VAL A 258 -7.93 -18.19 0.93
N PHE A 259 -7.24 -19.30 0.62
CA PHE A 259 -7.52 -20.09 -0.57
C PHE A 259 -8.24 -21.42 -0.28
N GLY A 260 -8.12 -21.95 0.94
CA GLY A 260 -8.65 -23.29 1.28
C GLY A 260 -10.17 -23.39 1.37
N LYS A 261 -10.86 -22.24 1.46
CA LYS A 261 -12.34 -22.16 1.54
C LYS A 261 -12.95 -21.42 0.36
N THR A 262 -12.14 -20.81 -0.47
CA THR A 262 -12.61 -19.98 -1.58
C THR A 262 -13.10 -20.89 -2.69
N GLN A 263 -14.42 -21.08 -2.79
CA GLN A 263 -15.05 -21.60 -4.00
C GLN A 263 -14.91 -20.54 -5.10
N SER A 264 -14.82 -20.97 -6.35
CA SER A 264 -14.86 -20.03 -7.47
C SER A 264 -16.09 -19.13 -7.32
N ARG A 265 -15.88 -17.80 -7.43
CA ARG A 265 -16.91 -16.76 -7.25
C ARG A 265 -17.40 -16.50 -5.82
N ASP A 266 -16.61 -16.83 -4.78
CA ASP A 266 -16.93 -16.38 -3.43
C ASP A 266 -16.65 -14.88 -3.27
N LEU A 267 -17.71 -14.09 -3.20
CA LEU A 267 -17.67 -12.63 -3.03
C LEU A 267 -17.73 -12.19 -1.56
N SER A 268 -17.68 -13.11 -0.61
CA SER A 268 -17.83 -12.78 0.83
C SER A 268 -16.77 -11.80 1.31
N HIS A 269 -15.54 -11.94 0.85
CA HIS A 269 -14.45 -11.01 1.16
C HIS A 269 -14.67 -9.62 0.56
N LEU A 270 -15.21 -9.54 -0.66
CA LEU A 270 -15.56 -8.27 -1.31
C LEU A 270 -16.65 -7.55 -0.52
N PHE A 271 -17.76 -8.21 -0.19
CA PHE A 271 -18.82 -7.61 0.61
C PHE A 271 -18.33 -7.17 1.99
N HIS A 272 -17.40 -7.93 2.58
CA HIS A 272 -16.77 -7.51 3.83
C HIS A 272 -15.97 -6.21 3.66
N VAL A 273 -15.21 -6.05 2.59
CA VAL A 273 -14.47 -4.79 2.30
C VAL A 273 -15.44 -3.64 2.08
N ILE A 274 -16.54 -3.85 1.35
CA ILE A 274 -17.57 -2.83 1.15
C ILE A 274 -18.14 -2.34 2.49
N ASP A 275 -18.45 -3.27 3.40
CA ASP A 275 -18.89 -2.95 4.75
C ASP A 275 -17.84 -2.12 5.53
N LEU A 276 -16.55 -2.49 5.45
CA LEU A 276 -15.48 -1.73 6.07
C LEU A 276 -15.37 -0.30 5.51
N LEU A 277 -15.48 -0.12 4.20
CA LEU A 277 -15.49 1.20 3.56
C LEU A 277 -16.67 2.05 4.00
N GLN A 278 -17.86 1.46 4.12
CA GLN A 278 -19.07 2.16 4.56
C GLN A 278 -18.99 2.62 6.03
N ARG A 279 -18.19 1.96 6.85
CA ARG A 279 -17.96 2.35 8.26
C ARG A 279 -17.01 3.55 8.42
N ILE A 280 -16.28 3.95 7.38
CA ILE A 280 -15.40 5.10 7.43
C ILE A 280 -16.21 6.37 7.19
N ASN A 281 -16.65 7.04 8.29
CA ASN A 281 -17.47 8.25 8.20
C ASN A 281 -16.66 9.53 7.93
N HIS A 282 -15.34 9.52 8.18
CA HIS A 282 -14.47 10.69 8.05
C HIS A 282 -14.16 11.05 6.58
N TRP A 283 -14.15 10.06 5.70
CA TRP A 283 -13.77 10.24 4.30
C TRP A 283 -14.94 9.94 3.37
N LYS A 284 -15.52 10.97 2.72
CA LYS A 284 -16.58 10.77 1.71
C LYS A 284 -16.15 9.85 0.56
N LEU A 285 -14.84 9.86 0.24
CA LEU A 285 -14.25 9.00 -0.79
C LEU A 285 -14.47 7.51 -0.50
N SER A 286 -14.51 7.10 0.77
CA SER A 286 -14.77 5.69 1.13
C SER A 286 -16.16 5.23 0.71
N HIS A 287 -17.16 6.09 0.79
CA HIS A 287 -18.53 5.77 0.31
C HIS A 287 -18.59 5.70 -1.22
N CYS A 288 -17.84 6.57 -1.92
CA CYS A 288 -17.72 6.48 -3.38
C CYS A 288 -17.09 5.15 -3.79
N PHE A 289 -16.01 4.74 -3.14
CA PHE A 289 -15.36 3.46 -3.40
C PHE A 289 -16.27 2.27 -3.10
N ALA A 290 -17.01 2.29 -2.00
CA ALA A 290 -17.98 1.25 -1.69
C ALA A 290 -19.07 1.14 -2.77
N SER A 291 -19.59 2.27 -3.25
CA SER A 291 -20.58 2.30 -4.34
C SER A 291 -20.01 1.78 -5.65
N THR A 292 -18.75 2.12 -5.99
CA THR A 292 -18.08 1.61 -7.19
C THR A 292 -17.90 0.08 -7.14
N LEU A 293 -17.49 -0.47 -5.99
CA LEU A 293 -17.36 -1.91 -5.85
C LEU A 293 -18.72 -2.63 -5.92
N LEU A 294 -19.80 -2.01 -5.43
CA LEU A 294 -21.16 -2.54 -5.57
C LEU A 294 -21.62 -2.54 -7.03
N SER A 295 -21.35 -1.47 -7.80
CA SER A 295 -21.73 -1.43 -9.22
C SER A 295 -21.06 -2.53 -10.03
N PHE A 296 -19.80 -2.87 -9.76
CA PHE A 296 -19.14 -4.00 -10.40
C PHE A 296 -19.87 -5.32 -10.17
N VAL A 297 -20.39 -5.56 -8.95
CA VAL A 297 -21.14 -6.77 -8.63
C VAL A 297 -22.49 -6.79 -9.34
N GLU A 298 -23.19 -5.65 -9.40
CA GLU A 298 -24.50 -5.52 -10.05
C GLU A 298 -24.39 -5.75 -11.56
N GLU A 299 -23.42 -5.14 -12.22
CA GLU A 299 -23.17 -5.31 -13.65
C GLU A 299 -22.83 -6.76 -14.00
N ALA A 300 -22.02 -7.42 -13.16
CA ALA A 300 -21.68 -8.82 -13.37
C ALA A 300 -22.86 -9.77 -13.22
N GLN A 301 -23.84 -9.46 -12.38
CA GLN A 301 -25.06 -10.27 -12.22
C GLN A 301 -26.03 -10.15 -13.40
N ILE A 302 -25.94 -9.08 -14.19
CA ILE A 302 -26.77 -8.86 -15.38
C ILE A 302 -26.22 -9.65 -16.57
N VAL A 303 -24.92 -9.93 -16.61
CA VAL A 303 -24.26 -10.60 -17.76
C VAL A 303 -24.32 -12.13 -17.65
N PHE A 304 -24.73 -12.68 -16.51
CA PHE A 304 -24.87 -14.12 -16.25
C PHE A 304 -26.31 -14.48 -15.88
#